data_872b9100435bd2dd009ace60aa5c06aa
#
_entry.id   872b9100435bd2dd009ace60aa5c06aa
#
_cell.length_a   1.000
_cell.length_b   1.000
_cell.length_c   1.000
_cell.angle_alpha   90.00
_cell.angle_beta   90.00
_cell.angle_gamma   90.00
#
_symmetry.space_group_name_H-M   'P 1'
#
loop_
_entity.id
_entity.type
_entity.pdbx_description
1 polymer ?
#
loop_
_entity_poly.entity_id
_entity_poly.type
_entity_poly.pdbx_seq_one_letter_code
_entity_poly.pdbx_strand_id
1 'polypeptide(L)'
;YYANAETSEEFFPAIAAIAAPLVKAAIPALASVVAQQGAAALSPRLRAILARLRGLGIKPTRRRETDQESNEAIDEAVLAELEQQLESLEVVIGTDDRVRVMDTKIIPFKRICHLKIQAANGRSYLGTGFFVGPRTIITAGHCVYIHGQGGWARQIMVTPGRNEKAEPFKSFTATSFRSVKGWVNSKSRNYDYGAIILPKSAAVSTEIGSFGFASYSNANLLNKKLNTAGYPGDKPAGTMWFHGRKAKSVQPRTITYDIDTAGGQSGSPVWVRGTDGKRIVVGIHTNGSPAGNSATRITQPVFNNLKRWRTEGGV
;
A
#
# COMPACT_ATOMS: atom_id res chain seq x y z
N TYR A 1 27.95 16.35 -20.13
CA TYR A 1 28.10 16.42 -18.67
C TYR A 1 27.05 15.50 -18.06
N TYR A 2 27.49 14.33 -17.66
CA TYR A 2 26.69 13.33 -16.95
C TYR A 2 26.65 13.73 -15.49
N ALA A 3 25.47 14.00 -14.96
CA ALA A 3 25.23 14.08 -13.52
C ALA A 3 24.46 12.83 -13.11
N ASN A 4 25.11 12.00 -12.32
CA ASN A 4 24.71 10.90 -11.49
C ASN A 4 23.21 10.57 -11.46
N ALA A 5 22.87 9.47 -12.12
CA ALA A 5 21.70 8.69 -11.80
C ALA A 5 21.93 8.07 -10.42
N GLU A 6 21.21 8.57 -9.40
CA GLU A 6 21.02 7.83 -8.17
C GLU A 6 20.26 6.55 -8.53
N THR A 7 20.97 5.46 -8.44
CA THR A 7 20.55 4.15 -8.88
C THR A 7 19.41 3.63 -8.02
N SER A 8 18.53 2.88 -8.65
CA SER A 8 17.39 2.16 -8.06
C SER A 8 17.71 1.23 -6.88
N GLU A 9 18.95 1.12 -6.46
CA GLU A 9 19.42 0.27 -5.37
C GLU A 9 19.10 0.82 -3.97
N GLU A 10 18.83 2.11 -3.80
CA GLU A 10 18.47 2.67 -2.49
C GLU A 10 16.98 2.53 -2.12
N PHE A 11 16.10 2.18 -3.07
CA PHE A 11 14.65 2.04 -2.82
C PHE A 11 14.17 0.62 -2.50
N PHE A 12 14.98 -0.39 -2.76
CA PHE A 12 14.73 -1.77 -2.33
C PHE A 12 14.83 -2.01 -0.81
N PRO A 13 15.51 -1.19 0.01
CA PRO A 13 15.70 -1.47 1.43
C PRO A 13 14.43 -1.47 2.28
N ALA A 14 13.39 -0.73 1.93
CA ALA A 14 12.20 -0.62 2.80
C ALA A 14 11.30 -1.86 2.71
N ILE A 15 11.09 -2.42 1.53
CA ILE A 15 10.37 -3.68 1.32
C ILE A 15 11.23 -4.86 1.78
N ALA A 16 12.53 -4.83 1.44
CA ALA A 16 13.51 -5.78 1.92
C ALA A 16 13.72 -5.72 3.43
N ALA A 17 13.60 -4.57 4.09
CA ALA A 17 13.83 -4.44 5.53
C ALA A 17 12.71 -5.04 6.40
N ILE A 18 11.48 -5.11 5.92
CA ILE A 18 10.35 -5.72 6.63
C ILE A 18 10.33 -7.24 6.41
N ALA A 19 10.65 -7.71 5.21
CA ALA A 19 10.68 -9.13 4.83
C ALA A 19 12.09 -9.74 4.87
N ALA A 20 13.16 -8.92 4.95
CA ALA A 20 14.54 -9.34 4.74
C ALA A 20 15.05 -10.45 5.68
N PRO A 21 14.77 -10.47 6.99
CA PRO A 21 15.29 -11.54 7.84
C PRO A 21 14.67 -12.90 7.50
N LEU A 22 13.36 -12.95 7.33
CA LEU A 22 12.60 -14.18 7.03
C LEU A 22 12.78 -14.63 5.57
N VAL A 23 12.74 -13.68 4.63
CA VAL A 23 13.01 -13.98 3.21
C VAL A 23 14.46 -14.48 3.05
N LYS A 24 15.44 -13.86 3.72
CA LYS A 24 16.83 -14.35 3.70
C LYS A 24 16.98 -15.74 4.34
N ALA A 25 16.21 -16.05 5.38
CA ALA A 25 16.23 -17.35 6.02
C ALA A 25 15.50 -18.43 5.18
N ALA A 26 14.37 -18.08 4.57
CA ALA A 26 13.54 -19.01 3.81
C ALA A 26 14.02 -19.26 2.37
N ILE A 27 14.73 -18.33 1.74
CA ILE A 27 15.22 -18.46 0.34
C ILE A 27 16.12 -19.71 0.16
N PRO A 28 17.12 -19.99 1.00
CA PRO A 28 17.97 -21.18 0.83
C PRO A 28 17.17 -22.48 0.96
N ALA A 29 16.25 -22.55 1.95
CA ALA A 29 15.41 -23.72 2.16
C ALA A 29 14.43 -23.93 0.98
N LEU A 30 13.80 -22.85 0.46
CA LEU A 30 12.97 -22.91 -0.75
C LEU A 30 13.77 -23.34 -1.98
N ALA A 31 15.01 -22.85 -2.14
CA ALA A 31 15.89 -23.24 -3.24
C ALA A 31 16.26 -24.73 -3.17
N SER A 32 16.51 -25.26 -1.96
CA SER A 32 16.79 -26.68 -1.71
C SER A 32 15.59 -27.55 -2.08
N VAL A 33 14.38 -27.21 -1.63
CA VAL A 33 13.14 -27.94 -1.97
C VAL A 33 12.87 -27.94 -3.49
N VAL A 34 13.08 -26.80 -4.17
CA VAL A 34 12.95 -26.71 -5.64
C VAL A 34 13.96 -27.61 -6.34
N ALA A 35 15.19 -27.67 -5.84
CA ALA A 35 16.26 -28.51 -6.41
C ALA A 35 16.00 -30.00 -6.21
N GLN A 36 15.46 -30.40 -5.04
CA GLN A 36 15.19 -31.80 -4.70
C GLN A 36 13.92 -32.36 -5.38
N GLN A 37 12.84 -31.58 -5.41
CA GLN A 37 11.54 -32.08 -5.87
C GLN A 37 11.24 -31.71 -7.35
N GLY A 38 11.99 -30.77 -7.93
CA GLY A 38 11.68 -30.22 -9.23
C GLY A 38 10.43 -29.30 -9.20
N ALA A 39 10.41 -28.31 -10.08
CA ALA A 39 9.34 -27.29 -10.09
C ALA A 39 7.92 -27.86 -10.32
N ALA A 40 7.81 -29.00 -10.98
CA ALA A 40 6.55 -29.67 -11.29
C ALA A 40 5.94 -30.41 -10.08
N ALA A 41 6.76 -30.89 -9.15
CA ALA A 41 6.34 -31.64 -7.97
C ALA A 41 5.99 -30.76 -6.76
N LEU A 42 6.23 -29.46 -6.84
CA LEU A 42 5.94 -28.52 -5.76
C LEU A 42 4.43 -28.39 -5.49
N SER A 43 4.07 -28.28 -4.22
CA SER A 43 2.67 -28.02 -3.83
C SER A 43 2.16 -26.72 -4.47
N PRO A 44 0.84 -26.58 -4.70
CA PRO A 44 0.26 -25.34 -5.21
C PRO A 44 0.65 -24.11 -4.38
N ARG A 45 0.79 -24.29 -3.07
CA ARG A 45 1.22 -23.27 -2.11
C ARG A 45 2.66 -22.80 -2.37
N LEU A 46 3.62 -23.71 -2.48
CA LEU A 46 5.01 -23.38 -2.78
C LEU A 46 5.18 -22.74 -4.15
N ARG A 47 4.43 -23.19 -5.15
CA ARG A 47 4.41 -22.55 -6.48
C ARG A 47 3.95 -21.10 -6.43
N ALA A 48 2.91 -20.80 -5.62
CA ALA A 48 2.41 -19.44 -5.45
C ALA A 48 3.46 -18.53 -4.76
N ILE A 49 4.13 -19.01 -3.71
CA ILE A 49 5.21 -18.28 -3.02
C ILE A 49 6.36 -17.97 -4.00
N LEU A 50 6.81 -18.97 -4.77
CA LEU A 50 7.91 -18.80 -5.72
C LEU A 50 7.56 -17.86 -6.87
N ALA A 51 6.34 -17.93 -7.39
CA ALA A 51 5.86 -17.01 -8.42
C ALA A 51 5.87 -15.56 -7.90
N ARG A 52 5.49 -15.38 -6.65
CA ARG A 52 5.46 -14.07 -6.02
C ARG A 52 6.86 -13.51 -5.73
N LEU A 53 7.78 -14.34 -5.25
CA LEU A 53 9.19 -13.95 -5.08
C LEU A 53 9.81 -13.54 -6.43
N ARG A 54 9.53 -14.29 -7.50
CA ARG A 54 9.98 -13.93 -8.86
C ARG A 54 9.40 -12.61 -9.35
N GLY A 55 8.10 -12.35 -9.08
CA GLY A 55 7.45 -11.08 -9.41
C GLY A 55 8.05 -9.88 -8.66
N LEU A 56 8.68 -10.12 -7.52
CA LEU A 56 9.44 -9.13 -6.74
C LEU A 56 10.93 -9.05 -7.14
N GLY A 57 11.35 -9.74 -8.22
CA GLY A 57 12.75 -9.80 -8.65
C GLY A 57 13.66 -10.65 -7.76
N ILE A 58 13.09 -11.36 -6.78
CA ILE A 58 13.84 -12.22 -5.85
C ILE A 58 14.00 -13.60 -6.48
N LYS A 59 15.24 -13.97 -6.83
CA LYS A 59 15.57 -15.31 -7.34
C LYS A 59 16.05 -16.18 -6.18
N PRO A 60 15.44 -17.36 -5.93
CA PRO A 60 16.01 -18.34 -5.01
C PRO A 60 17.35 -18.79 -5.55
N THR A 61 18.42 -18.41 -4.88
CA THR A 61 19.79 -18.83 -5.24
C THR A 61 20.33 -19.79 -4.19
N ARG A 62 20.95 -20.87 -4.63
CA ARG A 62 21.64 -21.81 -3.75
C ARG A 62 22.81 -21.11 -3.04
N ARG A 63 22.93 -21.29 -1.74
CA ARG A 63 24.16 -20.95 -1.00
C ARG A 63 25.31 -21.80 -1.53
N ARG A 64 26.52 -21.23 -1.62
CA ARG A 64 27.75 -22.03 -1.93
C ARG A 64 27.95 -23.10 -0.88
N GLU A 65 28.41 -24.27 -1.34
CA GLU A 65 28.60 -25.52 -0.60
C GLU A 65 29.66 -25.42 0.52
N THR A 66 29.38 -24.75 1.61
CA THR A 66 30.26 -24.77 2.79
C THR A 66 29.55 -25.00 4.12
N ASP A 67 28.22 -25.06 4.13
CA ASP A 67 27.45 -25.34 5.33
C ASP A 67 26.74 -26.68 5.19
N GLN A 68 26.97 -27.55 6.18
CA GLN A 68 26.44 -28.91 6.30
C GLN A 68 24.98 -29.02 5.89
N GLU A 69 24.67 -30.08 5.15
CA GLU A 69 23.32 -30.48 4.77
C GLU A 69 22.43 -30.64 6.00
N SER A 70 21.72 -29.58 6.36
CA SER A 70 20.51 -29.73 7.17
C SER A 70 19.36 -30.06 6.21
N ASN A 71 18.96 -31.32 6.23
CA ASN A 71 17.76 -31.84 5.57
C ASN A 71 16.50 -31.40 6.35
N GLU A 72 16.44 -30.11 6.74
CA GLU A 72 15.31 -29.53 7.47
C GLU A 72 14.20 -29.28 6.49
N ALA A 73 13.10 -29.99 6.69
CA ALA A 73 11.81 -29.63 6.12
C ALA A 73 11.54 -28.17 6.51
N ILE A 74 11.14 -27.33 5.52
CA ILE A 74 10.80 -25.94 5.80
C ILE A 74 9.69 -25.93 6.86
N ASP A 75 9.96 -25.27 7.99
CA ASP A 75 8.98 -25.15 9.06
C ASP A 75 7.70 -24.47 8.52
N GLU A 76 6.56 -25.13 8.72
CA GLU A 76 5.24 -24.65 8.31
C GLU A 76 4.93 -23.27 8.90
N ALA A 77 5.43 -22.94 10.09
CA ALA A 77 5.29 -21.63 10.70
C ALA A 77 6.09 -20.56 9.93
N VAL A 78 7.29 -20.89 9.49
CA VAL A 78 8.13 -20.00 8.66
C VAL A 78 7.49 -19.78 7.29
N LEU A 79 6.91 -20.82 6.68
CA LEU A 79 6.17 -20.70 5.44
C LEU A 79 4.91 -19.83 5.60
N ALA A 80 4.16 -20.03 6.68
CA ALA A 80 2.95 -19.25 6.96
C ALA A 80 3.28 -17.76 7.20
N GLU A 81 4.37 -17.48 7.91
CA GLU A 81 4.81 -16.10 8.14
C GLU A 81 5.35 -15.45 6.85
N LEU A 82 6.10 -16.21 6.04
CA LEU A 82 6.55 -15.76 4.73
C LEU A 82 5.37 -15.46 3.79
N GLU A 83 4.38 -16.33 3.74
CA GLU A 83 3.14 -16.07 3.00
C GLU A 83 2.45 -14.80 3.49
N GLN A 84 2.28 -14.66 4.81
CA GLN A 84 1.65 -13.48 5.39
C GLN A 84 2.41 -12.19 5.03
N GLN A 85 3.74 -12.23 5.01
CA GLN A 85 4.56 -11.09 4.61
C GLN A 85 4.47 -10.84 3.11
N LEU A 86 4.58 -11.89 2.28
CA LEU A 86 4.42 -11.78 0.83
C LEU A 86 3.01 -11.33 0.43
N GLU A 87 1.99 -11.75 1.15
CA GLU A 87 0.62 -11.29 0.97
C GLU A 87 0.43 -9.81 1.29
N SER A 88 1.28 -9.21 2.13
CA SER A 88 1.23 -7.77 2.41
C SER A 88 1.83 -6.91 1.30
N LEU A 89 2.58 -7.51 0.37
CA LEU A 89 3.26 -6.77 -0.69
C LEU A 89 2.30 -6.51 -1.85
N GLU A 90 2.22 -5.26 -2.26
CA GLU A 90 1.54 -4.82 -3.47
C GLU A 90 2.30 -5.30 -4.71
N VAL A 91 1.59 -5.69 -5.78
CA VAL A 91 2.20 -6.29 -6.96
C VAL A 91 1.70 -5.71 -8.27
N VAL A 92 2.59 -5.69 -9.27
CA VAL A 92 2.25 -5.53 -10.68
C VAL A 92 1.79 -6.89 -11.21
N ILE A 93 0.61 -6.93 -11.85
CA ILE A 93 -0.05 -8.16 -12.31
C ILE A 93 0.06 -8.25 -13.83
N GLY A 94 1.01 -9.05 -14.32
CA GLY A 94 1.30 -9.16 -15.74
C GLY A 94 2.10 -7.96 -16.27
N THR A 95 1.62 -7.33 -17.36
CA THR A 95 2.20 -6.10 -17.89
C THR A 95 1.82 -4.91 -17.01
N ASP A 96 2.77 -4.02 -16.74
CA ASP A 96 2.52 -2.79 -15.96
C ASP A 96 1.71 -1.80 -16.80
N ASP A 97 0.41 -1.74 -16.52
CA ASP A 97 -0.56 -0.86 -17.20
C ASP A 97 -0.80 0.48 -16.48
N ARG A 98 0.00 0.78 -15.46
CA ARG A 98 -0.10 2.07 -14.75
C ARG A 98 0.30 3.21 -15.67
N VAL A 99 -0.46 4.29 -15.63
CA VAL A 99 -0.23 5.51 -16.40
C VAL A 99 0.24 6.62 -15.47
N ARG A 100 1.36 7.28 -15.84
CA ARG A 100 1.85 8.43 -15.08
C ARG A 100 0.85 9.59 -15.15
N VAL A 101 0.57 10.20 -14.00
CA VAL A 101 -0.21 11.44 -13.91
C VAL A 101 0.71 12.63 -14.11
N MET A 102 0.65 13.26 -15.27
CA MET A 102 1.52 14.40 -15.62
C MET A 102 1.06 15.70 -14.95
N ASP A 103 -0.25 15.95 -14.89
CA ASP A 103 -0.80 17.11 -14.19
C ASP A 103 -1.51 16.68 -12.89
N THR A 104 -0.80 16.84 -11.78
CA THR A 104 -1.29 16.51 -10.44
C THR A 104 -2.13 17.65 -9.81
N LYS A 105 -2.26 18.80 -10.45
CA LYS A 105 -3.02 19.97 -9.96
C LYS A 105 -4.52 19.88 -10.26
N ILE A 106 -4.93 18.95 -11.13
CA ILE A 106 -6.33 18.76 -11.49
C ILE A 106 -7.05 17.76 -10.57
N ILE A 107 -8.38 17.80 -10.55
CA ILE A 107 -9.23 16.81 -9.86
C ILE A 107 -9.21 15.47 -10.63
N PRO A 108 -9.02 14.34 -9.95
CA PRO A 108 -8.96 14.11 -8.50
C PRO A 108 -7.57 14.19 -7.90
N PHE A 109 -6.54 14.29 -8.71
CA PHE A 109 -5.14 14.03 -8.34
C PHE A 109 -4.60 14.99 -7.28
N LYS A 110 -4.99 16.26 -7.30
CA LYS A 110 -4.59 17.25 -6.27
C LYS A 110 -5.05 16.89 -4.85
N ARG A 111 -6.05 16.01 -4.72
CA ARG A 111 -6.55 15.51 -3.43
C ARG A 111 -5.77 14.32 -2.89
N ILE A 112 -4.84 13.78 -3.68
CA ILE A 112 -4.01 12.60 -3.35
C ILE A 112 -2.65 13.11 -2.90
N CYS A 113 -2.18 12.57 -1.77
CA CYS A 113 -0.98 13.05 -1.09
C CYS A 113 0.12 11.98 -1.12
N HIS A 114 1.32 12.40 -1.44
CA HIS A 114 2.52 11.65 -1.11
C HIS A 114 2.76 11.75 0.40
N LEU A 115 3.03 10.63 1.05
CA LEU A 115 3.33 10.54 2.47
C LEU A 115 4.80 10.12 2.66
N LYS A 116 5.57 10.94 3.38
CA LYS A 116 6.87 10.53 3.93
C LYS A 116 6.67 10.28 5.42
N ILE A 117 6.75 9.01 5.81
CA ILE A 117 6.39 8.51 7.13
C ILE A 117 7.67 8.27 7.92
N GLN A 118 7.79 8.88 9.09
CA GLN A 118 8.84 8.55 10.05
C GLN A 118 8.26 7.67 11.15
N ALA A 119 8.71 6.43 11.23
CA ALA A 119 8.32 5.50 12.28
C ALA A 119 8.92 5.89 13.65
N ALA A 120 8.38 5.34 14.74
CA ALA A 120 8.86 5.60 16.09
C ALA A 120 10.35 5.25 16.28
N ASN A 121 10.83 4.21 15.61
CA ASN A 121 12.24 3.79 15.63
C ASN A 121 13.17 4.61 14.71
N GLY A 122 12.66 5.69 14.10
CA GLY A 122 13.43 6.58 13.22
C GLY A 122 13.51 6.17 11.75
N ARG A 123 13.07 4.97 11.37
CA ARG A 123 13.05 4.54 9.97
C ARG A 123 12.02 5.35 9.16
N SER A 124 12.31 5.55 7.88
CA SER A 124 11.43 6.27 6.96
C SER A 124 10.75 5.31 5.99
N TYR A 125 9.47 5.59 5.68
CA TYR A 125 8.65 4.84 4.74
C TYR A 125 7.90 5.79 3.82
N LEU A 126 7.45 5.27 2.69
CA LEU A 126 6.57 5.97 1.76
C LEU A 126 5.14 5.41 1.87
N GLY A 127 4.19 6.27 1.62
CA GLY A 127 2.78 5.93 1.55
C GLY A 127 2.02 6.93 0.70
N THR A 128 0.74 6.66 0.56
CA THR A 128 -0.23 7.52 -0.11
C THR A 128 -1.38 7.82 0.82
N GLY A 129 -1.97 8.99 0.71
CA GLY A 129 -3.20 9.35 1.42
C GLY A 129 -4.06 10.25 0.55
N PHE A 130 -5.26 10.56 1.01
CA PHE A 130 -6.17 11.44 0.27
C PHE A 130 -7.07 12.25 1.19
N PHE A 131 -7.37 13.48 0.79
CA PHE A 131 -8.23 14.37 1.56
C PHE A 131 -9.70 13.95 1.51
N VAL A 132 -10.34 13.92 2.69
CA VAL A 132 -11.79 13.76 2.87
C VAL A 132 -12.43 14.93 3.60
N GLY A 133 -11.64 15.87 4.04
CA GLY A 133 -12.02 17.12 4.70
C GLY A 133 -10.86 18.11 4.69
N PRO A 134 -11.04 19.34 5.19
CA PRO A 134 -10.03 20.41 5.10
C PRO A 134 -8.68 20.03 5.69
N ARG A 135 -8.66 19.25 6.77
CA ARG A 135 -7.45 18.85 7.48
C ARG A 135 -7.40 17.34 7.76
N THR A 136 -8.26 16.55 7.09
CA THR A 136 -8.34 15.10 7.29
C THR A 136 -7.90 14.37 6.04
N ILE A 137 -6.84 13.59 6.19
CA ILE A 137 -6.31 12.68 5.17
C ILE A 137 -6.55 11.24 5.62
N ILE A 138 -7.16 10.44 4.76
CA ILE A 138 -7.31 8.99 4.97
C ILE A 138 -6.13 8.28 4.31
N THR A 139 -5.68 7.22 4.95
CA THR A 139 -4.59 6.35 4.49
C THR A 139 -4.76 4.94 5.03
N ALA A 140 -3.85 4.04 4.73
CA ALA A 140 -3.80 2.71 5.33
C ALA A 140 -3.45 2.78 6.84
N GLY A 141 -3.92 1.83 7.61
CA GLY A 141 -3.61 1.74 9.04
C GLY A 141 -2.12 1.56 9.30
N HIS A 142 -1.45 0.75 8.47
CA HIS A 142 -0.01 0.53 8.57
C HIS A 142 0.85 1.75 8.20
N CYS A 143 0.27 2.79 7.58
CA CYS A 143 0.96 4.06 7.36
C CYS A 143 1.00 4.93 8.62
N VAL A 144 0.07 4.77 9.54
CA VAL A 144 -0.03 5.57 10.78
C VAL A 144 0.34 4.79 12.04
N TYR A 145 0.16 3.47 12.05
CA TYR A 145 0.54 2.57 13.14
C TYR A 145 1.29 1.36 12.56
N ILE A 146 2.61 1.32 12.78
CA ILE A 146 3.53 0.41 12.12
C ILE A 146 3.94 -0.69 13.10
N HIS A 147 3.31 -1.86 12.99
CA HIS A 147 3.66 -3.03 13.79
C HIS A 147 5.13 -3.40 13.60
N GLY A 148 5.82 -3.73 14.70
CA GLY A 148 7.25 -4.07 14.68
C GLY A 148 8.21 -2.89 14.52
N GLN A 149 7.71 -1.63 14.45
CA GLN A 149 8.53 -0.43 14.31
C GLN A 149 8.23 0.62 15.41
N GLY A 150 7.66 0.18 16.53
CA GLY A 150 7.32 1.03 17.67
C GLY A 150 5.89 1.58 17.68
N GLY A 151 5.03 1.14 16.78
CA GLY A 151 3.62 1.47 16.76
C GLY A 151 3.29 2.76 16.00
N TRP A 152 2.76 3.77 16.66
CA TRP A 152 2.40 5.04 16.02
C TRP A 152 3.58 5.69 15.31
N ALA A 153 3.34 6.21 14.11
CA ALA A 153 4.32 7.04 13.42
C ALA A 153 4.72 8.24 14.31
N ARG A 154 5.98 8.63 14.25
CA ARG A 154 6.48 9.82 14.96
C ARG A 154 5.96 11.09 14.31
N GLN A 155 6.05 11.16 12.99
CA GLN A 155 5.51 12.23 12.18
C GLN A 155 5.30 11.76 10.74
N ILE A 156 4.40 12.42 10.02
CA ILE A 156 4.17 12.19 8.61
C ILE A 156 4.16 13.53 7.88
N MET A 157 5.01 13.66 6.86
CA MET A 157 4.95 14.77 5.93
C MET A 157 3.97 14.43 4.81
N VAL A 158 2.98 15.29 4.63
CA VAL A 158 1.88 15.16 3.67
C VAL A 158 2.08 16.17 2.55
N THR A 159 2.26 15.72 1.33
CA THR A 159 2.49 16.56 0.15
C THR A 159 1.38 16.32 -0.89
N PRO A 160 0.33 17.17 -0.93
CA PRO A 160 -0.77 17.03 -1.88
C PRO A 160 -0.31 17.28 -3.31
N GLY A 161 -0.74 16.45 -4.25
CA GLY A 161 -0.46 16.61 -5.67
C GLY A 161 1.02 16.70 -6.01
N ARG A 162 1.91 16.08 -5.24
CA ARG A 162 3.34 16.06 -5.53
C ARG A 162 3.61 15.58 -6.96
N ASN A 163 4.55 16.23 -7.67
CA ASN A 163 5.02 15.77 -8.96
C ASN A 163 6.54 15.93 -9.04
N GLU A 164 7.26 14.85 -8.87
CA GLU A 164 8.72 14.81 -8.69
C GLU A 164 9.17 15.73 -7.54
N LYS A 165 9.90 16.80 -7.84
CA LYS A 165 10.34 17.80 -6.86
C LYS A 165 9.29 18.89 -6.60
N ALA A 166 8.27 18.99 -7.47
CA ALA A 166 7.24 20.02 -7.34
C ALA A 166 6.22 19.69 -6.25
N GLU A 167 5.96 20.66 -5.39
CA GLU A 167 4.98 20.61 -4.30
C GLU A 167 3.94 21.73 -4.49
N PRO A 168 3.01 21.55 -5.43
CA PRO A 168 2.13 22.64 -5.89
C PRO A 168 1.23 23.21 -4.78
N PHE A 169 0.97 22.44 -3.75
CA PHE A 169 0.15 22.83 -2.61
C PHE A 169 0.90 22.85 -1.28
N LYS A 170 2.25 22.92 -1.33
CA LYS A 170 3.16 22.82 -0.18
C LYS A 170 3.07 21.46 0.53
N SER A 171 3.94 21.27 1.51
CA SER A 171 3.94 20.10 2.40
C SER A 171 3.51 20.49 3.81
N PHE A 172 2.89 19.54 4.50
CA PHE A 172 2.42 19.72 5.88
C PHE A 172 2.94 18.57 6.75
N THR A 173 3.45 18.91 7.93
CA THR A 173 3.85 17.90 8.91
C THR A 173 2.71 17.65 9.90
N ALA A 174 2.39 16.38 10.10
CA ALA A 174 1.38 15.92 11.05
C ALA A 174 1.98 14.98 12.09
N THR A 175 1.46 15.06 13.31
CA THR A 175 1.78 14.20 14.46
C THR A 175 0.52 13.63 15.12
N SER A 176 -0.66 13.89 14.53
CA SER A 176 -1.95 13.42 15.06
C SER A 176 -2.55 12.38 14.12
N PHE A 177 -2.68 11.16 14.61
CA PHE A 177 -3.10 10.00 13.83
C PHE A 177 -4.28 9.29 14.46
N ARG A 178 -5.06 8.58 13.63
CA ARG A 178 -6.17 7.74 14.04
C ARG A 178 -6.11 6.39 13.34
N SER A 179 -6.47 5.36 14.07
CA SER A 179 -6.77 4.05 13.52
C SER A 179 -7.77 3.34 14.44
N VAL A 180 -8.05 2.07 14.21
CA VAL A 180 -9.03 1.30 14.94
C VAL A 180 -8.39 0.13 15.70
N LYS A 181 -9.06 -0.32 16.78
CA LYS A 181 -8.54 -1.40 17.66
C LYS A 181 -8.18 -2.67 16.86
N GLY A 182 -8.98 -3.03 15.85
CA GLY A 182 -8.72 -4.21 15.02
C GLY A 182 -7.40 -4.14 14.26
N TRP A 183 -6.91 -2.93 13.91
CA TRP A 183 -5.58 -2.75 13.37
C TRP A 183 -4.55 -2.65 14.50
N VAL A 184 -4.70 -1.69 15.41
CA VAL A 184 -3.71 -1.37 16.46
C VAL A 184 -3.39 -2.57 17.35
N ASN A 185 -4.43 -3.29 17.81
CA ASN A 185 -4.24 -4.39 18.76
C ASN A 185 -4.04 -5.75 18.08
N SER A 186 -4.69 -5.98 16.93
CA SER A 186 -4.79 -7.32 16.34
C SER A 186 -4.09 -7.46 14.98
N LYS A 187 -3.50 -6.38 14.43
CA LYS A 187 -2.86 -6.37 13.10
C LYS A 187 -3.77 -6.97 12.00
N SER A 188 -5.08 -6.91 12.20
CA SER A 188 -6.04 -7.53 11.27
C SER A 188 -6.20 -6.70 10.01
N ARG A 189 -5.90 -7.28 8.85
CA ARG A 189 -5.99 -6.67 7.52
C ARG A 189 -7.37 -6.11 7.19
N ASN A 190 -8.41 -6.70 7.75
CA ASN A 190 -9.79 -6.23 7.60
C ASN A 190 -10.02 -4.84 8.23
N TYR A 191 -9.06 -4.36 9.01
CA TYR A 191 -9.12 -3.09 9.75
C TYR A 191 -7.92 -2.19 9.42
N ASP A 192 -7.20 -2.48 8.34
CA ASP A 192 -6.03 -1.71 7.92
C ASP A 192 -6.46 -0.39 7.26
N TYR A 193 -6.87 0.57 8.08
CA TYR A 193 -7.18 1.94 7.68
C TYR A 193 -6.95 2.91 8.82
N GLY A 194 -6.63 4.15 8.47
CA GLY A 194 -6.34 5.19 9.44
C GLY A 194 -6.53 6.58 8.86
N ALA A 195 -6.30 7.57 9.68
CA ALA A 195 -6.34 8.97 9.30
C ALA A 195 -5.18 9.77 9.89
N ILE A 196 -4.82 10.81 9.16
CA ILE A 196 -3.89 11.85 9.55
C ILE A 196 -4.71 13.13 9.72
N ILE A 197 -4.60 13.76 10.88
CA ILE A 197 -5.25 15.03 11.17
C ILE A 197 -4.17 16.11 11.18
N LEU A 198 -4.24 17.01 10.22
CA LEU A 198 -3.31 18.14 10.14
C LEU A 198 -3.59 19.14 11.29
N PRO A 199 -2.55 19.82 11.80
CA PRO A 199 -2.71 20.80 12.86
C PRO A 199 -3.61 21.95 12.41
N LYS A 200 -4.25 22.64 13.36
CA LYS A 200 -5.13 23.79 13.07
C LYS A 200 -4.37 24.94 12.39
N SER A 201 -3.08 25.04 12.64
CA SER A 201 -2.17 26.02 12.00
C SER A 201 -1.81 25.69 10.56
N ALA A 202 -2.13 24.49 10.05
CA ALA A 202 -1.87 24.15 8.66
C ALA A 202 -2.75 24.98 7.72
N ALA A 203 -2.11 25.85 6.95
CA ALA A 203 -2.79 26.68 5.94
C ALA A 203 -3.05 25.85 4.67
N VAL A 204 -3.95 24.85 4.78
CA VAL A 204 -4.33 24.00 3.65
C VAL A 204 -5.15 24.79 2.66
N SER A 205 -4.73 24.85 1.39
CA SER A 205 -5.50 25.54 0.34
C SER A 205 -6.86 24.88 0.13
N THR A 206 -7.91 25.68 0.12
CA THR A 206 -9.29 25.24 -0.21
C THR A 206 -9.42 24.70 -1.63
N GLU A 207 -8.50 25.07 -2.53
CA GLU A 207 -8.44 24.58 -3.91
C GLU A 207 -8.22 23.06 -3.98
N ILE A 208 -7.55 22.45 -3.01
CA ILE A 208 -7.32 21.01 -2.98
C ILE A 208 -8.66 20.28 -2.99
N GLY A 209 -9.60 20.74 -2.17
CA GLY A 209 -10.88 20.10 -1.95
C GLY A 209 -10.73 18.71 -1.33
N SER A 210 -11.79 17.92 -1.39
CA SER A 210 -11.81 16.58 -0.78
C SER A 210 -12.59 15.58 -1.62
N PHE A 211 -12.29 14.30 -1.43
CA PHE A 211 -13.12 13.22 -1.95
C PHE A 211 -14.39 13.07 -1.13
N GLY A 212 -15.51 12.74 -1.82
CA GLY A 212 -16.62 12.05 -1.17
C GLY A 212 -16.29 10.59 -0.92
N PHE A 213 -16.95 9.98 0.04
CA PHE A 213 -16.82 8.55 0.32
C PHE A 213 -18.19 7.94 0.66
N ALA A 214 -18.37 6.66 0.35
CA ALA A 214 -19.64 5.96 0.59
C ALA A 214 -19.45 4.45 0.76
N SER A 215 -20.40 3.83 1.44
CA SER A 215 -20.56 2.39 1.49
C SER A 215 -21.49 1.94 0.37
N TYR A 216 -20.99 1.07 -0.52
CA TYR A 216 -21.76 0.50 -1.63
C TYR A 216 -22.02 -1.00 -1.41
N SER A 217 -23.16 -1.49 -1.94
CA SER A 217 -23.47 -2.93 -1.96
C SER A 217 -22.49 -3.72 -2.85
N ASN A 218 -22.42 -5.04 -2.68
CA ASN A 218 -21.56 -5.90 -3.49
C ASN A 218 -21.89 -5.77 -4.98
N ALA A 219 -23.18 -5.84 -5.33
CA ALA A 219 -23.63 -5.73 -6.71
C ALA A 219 -23.21 -4.41 -7.37
N ASN A 220 -23.32 -3.31 -6.62
CA ASN A 220 -22.90 -2.00 -7.10
C ASN A 220 -21.39 -1.90 -7.33
N LEU A 221 -20.57 -2.53 -6.49
CA LEU A 221 -19.12 -2.50 -6.62
C LEU A 221 -18.62 -3.39 -7.77
N LEU A 222 -19.16 -4.60 -7.92
CA LEU A 222 -18.75 -5.55 -8.97
C LEU A 222 -18.98 -5.01 -10.38
N ASN A 223 -20.01 -4.19 -10.57
CA ASN A 223 -20.39 -3.65 -11.88
C ASN A 223 -19.69 -2.31 -12.23
N LYS A 224 -18.90 -1.74 -11.32
CA LYS A 224 -18.25 -0.46 -11.54
C LYS A 224 -16.76 -0.60 -11.83
N LYS A 225 -16.25 0.29 -12.70
CA LYS A 225 -14.82 0.49 -12.85
C LYS A 225 -14.29 1.17 -11.59
N LEU A 226 -13.39 0.51 -10.90
CA LEU A 226 -12.60 1.06 -9.80
C LEU A 226 -11.38 1.77 -10.37
N ASN A 227 -11.03 2.89 -9.79
CA ASN A 227 -9.87 3.69 -10.15
C ASN A 227 -9.03 3.88 -8.90
N THR A 228 -7.71 3.94 -9.07
CA THR A 228 -6.78 4.32 -8.01
C THR A 228 -5.65 5.17 -8.58
N ALA A 229 -5.06 6.00 -7.75
CA ALA A 229 -3.79 6.66 -8.04
C ALA A 229 -3.03 6.88 -6.73
N GLY A 230 -1.71 6.84 -6.83
CA GLY A 230 -0.84 6.99 -5.68
C GLY A 230 0.62 7.11 -6.09
N TYR A 231 1.50 6.97 -5.12
CA TYR A 231 2.93 7.22 -5.24
C TYR A 231 3.72 5.92 -5.05
N PRO A 232 3.88 5.11 -6.11
CA PRO A 232 4.61 3.85 -6.04
C PRO A 232 6.11 4.08 -5.89
N GLY A 233 6.78 3.24 -5.09
CA GLY A 233 8.21 3.32 -4.85
C GLY A 233 9.09 2.69 -5.95
N ASP A 234 8.48 1.94 -6.88
CA ASP A 234 9.15 1.34 -8.04
C ASP A 234 9.19 2.28 -9.28
N LYS A 235 8.72 3.51 -9.11
CA LYS A 235 8.70 4.56 -10.15
C LYS A 235 9.55 5.75 -9.72
N PRO A 236 9.87 6.68 -10.62
CA PRO A 236 10.63 7.88 -10.26
C PRO A 236 10.05 8.60 -9.05
N ALA A 237 10.92 9.00 -8.12
CA ALA A 237 10.52 9.51 -6.82
C ALA A 237 9.54 10.68 -6.92
N GLY A 238 8.46 10.62 -6.14
CA GLY A 238 7.43 11.66 -6.10
C GLY A 238 6.53 11.75 -7.31
N THR A 239 6.56 10.76 -8.22
CA THR A 239 5.63 10.70 -9.36
C THR A 239 4.35 9.96 -8.98
N MET A 240 3.21 10.48 -9.42
CA MET A 240 1.91 9.86 -9.20
C MET A 240 1.53 8.99 -10.40
N TRP A 241 0.98 7.81 -10.12
CA TRP A 241 0.59 6.83 -11.14
C TRP A 241 -0.85 6.39 -10.92
N PHE A 242 -1.57 6.28 -12.03
CA PHE A 242 -3.00 5.94 -12.09
C PHE A 242 -3.22 4.60 -12.77
N HIS A 243 -4.18 3.82 -12.28
CA HIS A 243 -4.70 2.64 -12.97
C HIS A 243 -6.16 2.39 -12.59
N GLY A 244 -6.92 1.71 -13.45
CA GLY A 244 -8.33 1.41 -13.19
C GLY A 244 -8.83 0.14 -13.87
N ARG A 245 -9.45 -0.74 -13.09
CA ARG A 245 -10.04 -2.02 -13.50
C ARG A 245 -11.38 -2.25 -12.79
N LYS A 246 -12.16 -3.23 -13.23
CA LYS A 246 -13.32 -3.70 -12.46
C LYS A 246 -12.86 -4.45 -11.20
N ALA A 247 -13.73 -4.49 -10.19
CA ALA A 247 -13.52 -5.36 -9.05
C ALA A 247 -13.49 -6.84 -9.52
N LYS A 248 -12.54 -7.60 -8.99
CA LYS A 248 -12.45 -9.06 -9.20
C LYS A 248 -13.36 -9.79 -8.21
N SER A 249 -13.34 -9.36 -6.97
CA SER A 249 -14.26 -9.85 -5.94
C SER A 249 -14.56 -8.78 -4.90
N VAL A 250 -15.70 -8.89 -4.24
CA VAL A 250 -16.13 -8.02 -3.15
C VAL A 250 -16.54 -8.89 -1.98
N GLN A 251 -15.75 -8.84 -0.93
CA GLN A 251 -15.97 -9.51 0.34
C GLN A 251 -16.58 -8.54 1.38
N PRO A 252 -17.04 -9.01 2.53
CA PRO A 252 -17.63 -8.15 3.54
C PRO A 252 -16.75 -6.94 3.93
N ARG A 253 -15.41 -7.09 3.96
CA ARG A 253 -14.47 -6.04 4.38
C ARG A 253 -13.38 -5.70 3.36
N THR A 254 -13.33 -6.40 2.24
CA THR A 254 -12.24 -6.28 1.25
C THR A 254 -12.80 -6.21 -0.16
N ILE A 255 -12.15 -5.42 -1.01
CA ILE A 255 -12.36 -5.40 -2.46
C ILE A 255 -11.06 -5.86 -3.09
N THR A 256 -11.11 -6.90 -3.95
CA THR A 256 -9.96 -7.41 -4.70
C THR A 256 -10.05 -7.00 -6.16
N TYR A 257 -8.92 -6.68 -6.77
CA TYR A 257 -8.83 -6.22 -8.16
C TYR A 257 -7.45 -6.55 -8.76
N ASP A 258 -7.38 -6.56 -10.10
CA ASP A 258 -6.15 -6.71 -10.86
C ASP A 258 -5.59 -5.33 -11.30
N ILE A 259 -5.73 -4.32 -10.45
CA ILE A 259 -5.08 -3.01 -10.63
C ILE A 259 -3.63 -3.15 -10.17
N ASP A 260 -2.67 -2.78 -11.03
CA ASP A 260 -1.26 -2.80 -10.69
C ASP A 260 -0.93 -1.77 -9.61
N THR A 261 -0.20 -2.21 -8.60
CA THR A 261 0.29 -1.36 -7.53
C THR A 261 1.67 -1.80 -7.08
N ALA A 262 2.36 -0.94 -6.37
CA ALA A 262 3.64 -1.23 -5.74
C ALA A 262 3.74 -0.54 -4.39
N GLY A 263 4.67 -0.98 -3.55
CA GLY A 263 4.93 -0.39 -2.25
C GLY A 263 5.02 1.14 -2.34
N GLY A 264 4.37 1.86 -1.42
CA GLY A 264 4.18 3.31 -1.47
C GLY A 264 2.79 3.74 -1.95
N GLN A 265 2.04 2.90 -2.68
CA GLN A 265 0.64 3.16 -3.00
C GLN A 265 -0.32 2.80 -1.87
N SER A 266 0.15 2.18 -0.80
CA SER A 266 -0.61 1.94 0.43
C SER A 266 -1.29 3.21 0.94
N GLY A 267 -2.60 3.13 1.16
CA GLY A 267 -3.44 4.28 1.53
C GLY A 267 -4.03 5.04 0.35
N SER A 268 -3.77 4.64 -0.90
CA SER A 268 -4.40 5.26 -2.07
C SER A 268 -5.92 5.16 -2.04
N PRO A 269 -6.66 6.19 -2.52
CA PRO A 269 -8.10 6.08 -2.67
C PRO A 269 -8.45 5.08 -3.76
N VAL A 270 -9.42 4.20 -3.48
CA VAL A 270 -10.08 3.41 -4.52
C VAL A 270 -11.46 4.01 -4.72
N TRP A 271 -11.69 4.60 -5.91
CA TRP A 271 -12.91 5.37 -6.17
C TRP A 271 -13.68 4.91 -7.41
N VAL A 272 -14.95 5.21 -7.41
CA VAL A 272 -15.84 5.10 -8.58
C VAL A 272 -16.21 6.49 -9.07
N ARG A 273 -16.51 6.61 -10.36
CA ARG A 273 -17.10 7.84 -10.94
C ARG A 273 -18.62 7.71 -10.93
N GLY A 274 -19.30 8.62 -10.27
CA GLY A 274 -20.74 8.76 -10.32
C GLY A 274 -21.22 9.29 -11.67
N THR A 275 -22.51 9.15 -11.94
CA THR A 275 -23.15 9.69 -13.15
C THR A 275 -23.09 11.22 -13.21
N ASP A 276 -23.04 11.87 -12.04
CA ASP A 276 -22.86 13.32 -11.87
C ASP A 276 -21.37 13.75 -11.97
N GLY A 277 -20.48 12.86 -12.38
CA GLY A 277 -19.05 13.11 -12.50
C GLY A 277 -18.28 13.15 -11.17
N LYS A 278 -18.96 13.06 -10.03
CA LYS A 278 -18.32 12.99 -8.72
C LYS A 278 -17.47 11.73 -8.57
N ARG A 279 -16.42 11.84 -7.80
CA ARG A 279 -15.53 10.74 -7.48
C ARG A 279 -15.75 10.36 -6.02
N ILE A 280 -16.26 9.15 -5.83
CA ILE A 280 -16.66 8.63 -4.52
C ILE A 280 -15.73 7.49 -4.15
N VAL A 281 -14.99 7.64 -3.06
CA VAL A 281 -14.11 6.60 -2.54
C VAL A 281 -14.95 5.50 -1.89
N VAL A 282 -14.66 4.27 -2.29
CA VAL A 282 -15.34 3.05 -1.83
C VAL A 282 -14.39 2.07 -1.14
N GLY A 283 -13.09 2.32 -1.22
CA GLY A 283 -12.04 1.52 -0.57
C GLY A 283 -10.75 2.31 -0.36
N ILE A 284 -9.92 1.80 0.51
CA ILE A 284 -8.58 2.32 0.83
C ILE A 284 -7.60 1.22 0.44
N HIS A 285 -6.73 1.47 -0.54
CA HIS A 285 -5.75 0.48 -0.99
C HIS A 285 -4.76 0.15 0.14
N THR A 286 -4.57 -1.12 0.42
CA THR A 286 -3.78 -1.53 1.58
C THR A 286 -2.81 -2.66 1.31
N ASN A 287 -3.18 -3.62 0.45
CA ASN A 287 -2.42 -4.85 0.36
C ASN A 287 -2.48 -5.48 -1.03
N GLY A 288 -1.47 -6.32 -1.34
CA GLY A 288 -1.58 -7.34 -2.35
C GLY A 288 -1.97 -8.69 -1.74
N SER A 289 -2.47 -9.60 -2.57
CA SER A 289 -2.73 -11.00 -2.23
C SER A 289 -2.42 -11.89 -3.44
N PRO A 290 -2.29 -13.21 -3.28
CA PRO A 290 -2.17 -14.13 -4.41
C PRO A 290 -3.33 -14.02 -5.41
N ALA A 291 -4.49 -13.56 -4.94
CA ALA A 291 -5.69 -13.35 -5.75
C ALA A 291 -5.74 -11.98 -6.45
N GLY A 292 -4.77 -11.10 -6.22
CA GLY A 292 -4.70 -9.73 -6.74
C GLY A 292 -4.43 -8.70 -5.65
N ASN A 293 -4.36 -7.44 -6.02
CA ASN A 293 -4.25 -6.34 -5.08
C ASN A 293 -5.59 -6.04 -4.42
N SER A 294 -5.60 -5.43 -3.23
CA SER A 294 -6.82 -5.28 -2.45
C SER A 294 -6.90 -3.97 -1.67
N ALA A 295 -8.14 -3.58 -1.37
CA ALA A 295 -8.47 -2.44 -0.55
C ALA A 295 -9.32 -2.85 0.66
N THR A 296 -9.10 -2.18 1.78
CA THR A 296 -10.07 -2.15 2.87
C THR A 296 -11.34 -1.47 2.35
N ARG A 297 -12.45 -2.20 2.32
CA ARG A 297 -13.74 -1.72 1.82
C ARG A 297 -14.34 -0.68 2.77
N ILE A 298 -14.90 0.40 2.23
CA ILE A 298 -15.70 1.32 3.02
C ILE A 298 -17.07 0.68 3.27
N THR A 299 -17.18 0.00 4.41
CA THR A 299 -18.43 -0.49 4.99
C THR A 299 -19.08 0.60 5.84
N GLN A 300 -20.30 0.40 6.34
CA GLN A 300 -20.95 1.38 7.21
C GLN A 300 -20.12 1.73 8.46
N PRO A 301 -19.51 0.75 9.18
CA PRO A 301 -18.60 1.07 10.29
C PRO A 301 -17.38 1.89 9.89
N VAL A 302 -16.76 1.58 8.73
CA VAL A 302 -15.63 2.36 8.20
C VAL A 302 -16.09 3.78 7.86
N PHE A 303 -17.21 3.91 7.14
CA PHE A 303 -17.82 5.21 6.81
C PHE A 303 -18.04 6.08 8.05
N ASN A 304 -18.59 5.51 9.12
CA ASN A 304 -18.85 6.22 10.37
C ASN A 304 -17.54 6.73 11.03
N ASN A 305 -16.47 5.91 10.99
CA ASN A 305 -15.15 6.32 11.49
C ASN A 305 -14.57 7.46 10.63
N LEU A 306 -14.62 7.34 9.31
CA LEU A 306 -14.15 8.40 8.40
C LEU A 306 -14.92 9.70 8.63
N LYS A 307 -16.24 9.64 8.79
CA LYS A 307 -17.08 10.79 9.09
C LYS A 307 -16.66 11.45 10.42
N ARG A 308 -16.46 10.68 11.48
CA ARG A 308 -15.98 11.17 12.76
C ARG A 308 -14.63 11.88 12.64
N TRP A 309 -13.65 11.25 11.99
CA TRP A 309 -12.32 11.83 11.79
C TRP A 309 -12.35 13.09 10.92
N ARG A 310 -13.23 13.12 9.95
CA ARG A 310 -13.48 14.31 9.14
C ARG A 310 -13.97 15.49 10.00
N THR A 311 -14.89 15.24 10.93
CA THR A 311 -15.37 16.26 11.89
C THR A 311 -14.25 16.73 12.82
N GLU A 312 -13.41 15.82 13.32
CA GLU A 312 -12.20 16.19 14.08
C GLU A 312 -11.27 17.11 13.28
N GLY A 313 -11.20 16.94 11.97
CA GLY A 313 -10.46 17.78 11.04
C GLY A 313 -11.12 19.11 10.66
N GLY A 314 -12.26 19.46 11.24
CA GLY A 314 -12.86 20.79 11.12
C GLY A 314 -13.96 20.89 10.06
N VAL A 315 -14.77 19.84 9.89
CA VAL A 315 -16.01 19.86 9.06
C VAL A 315 -17.21 19.57 9.93
#